data_3be4cac20ebaf510df2e60bf79ba6b7c
#
_entry.id   3be4cac20ebaf510df2e60bf79ba6b7c
#
_cell.length_a   1.000
_cell.length_b   1.000
_cell.length_c   1.000
_cell.angle_alpha   90.00
_cell.angle_beta   90.00
_cell.angle_gamma   90.00
#
_symmetry.space_group_name_H-M   'P 1'
#
loop_
_entity.id
_entity.type
_entity.pdbx_description
1 polymer ?
#
loop_
_entity_poly.entity_id
_entity_poly.type
_entity_poly.pdbx_seq_one_letter_code
_entity_poly.pdbx_strand_id
1 'polypeptide(L)'
;MTRQCTTILLLALISIAYTKLALAQAVWIPGWQQASEMNSARAGASVLQVKGVIYAIGGINGHDFLNTTEYSKINADGMLAPWKRSAILNDARGFFDAVEHNGFIYAAGGGKGENGKILLRSVERTRISESGALEGWVTERYRMQYPRRCVKLFVANERLYALGGFAGTLLDSVESAPINKDGSLGRWRNETNPLTMTRYINSVKSLNGFAYVIGGHAENEGVGLTEVEFTQLSIDDELVWKKTMPMQTPRYGLSSGTHGNQLYAIGGLNGARYSDKIEVTQQADDGELGEWRYTTPLSSMRANFGSVVYDSHIYIIGGTNRDGYYKTAEYASLDTHGDIGFWGTQQQLEDYQQQQQAKLSKPKRKLPNSGMVAEVIQTKAYSYIRVQKGVTEQWIAGSRELFNVGDLIEYSRGTTMANFHSSTLNRTFDSIIFVEHLRLVD
;
A
#
# COMPACT_ATOMS: atom_id res chain seq x y z
N MET A 1 -41.14 -67.79 -14.34
CA MET A 1 -41.50 -66.38 -14.08
C MET A 1 -40.73 -65.85 -12.87
N THR A 2 -39.41 -65.91 -12.81
CA THR A 2 -38.67 -65.47 -11.60
C THR A 2 -37.24 -64.92 -11.96
N ARG A 3 -37.09 -64.25 -13.09
CA ARG A 3 -35.81 -63.60 -13.42
C ARG A 3 -35.86 -62.14 -13.86
N GLN A 4 -37.02 -61.48 -13.80
CA GLN A 4 -37.17 -60.08 -14.21
C GLN A 4 -37.34 -59.09 -13.08
N CYS A 5 -37.50 -59.51 -11.81
CA CYS A 5 -37.64 -58.56 -10.68
C CYS A 5 -36.33 -58.13 -10.02
N THR A 6 -35.22 -58.82 -10.24
CA THR A 6 -33.94 -58.50 -9.55
C THR A 6 -33.13 -57.41 -10.25
N THR A 7 -33.34 -57.18 -11.56
CA THR A 7 -32.57 -56.20 -12.35
C THR A 7 -33.10 -54.76 -12.19
N ILE A 8 -34.38 -54.61 -11.85
CA ILE A 8 -34.99 -53.27 -11.67
C ILE A 8 -34.67 -52.67 -10.32
N LEU A 9 -34.43 -53.51 -9.28
CA LEU A 9 -34.05 -52.97 -7.93
C LEU A 9 -32.59 -52.53 -7.88
N LEU A 10 -31.69 -53.07 -8.71
CA LEU A 10 -30.27 -52.65 -8.73
C LEU A 10 -30.06 -51.34 -9.48
N LEU A 11 -30.89 -51.05 -10.49
CA LEU A 11 -30.83 -49.77 -11.23
C LEU A 11 -31.42 -48.59 -10.44
N ALA A 12 -32.40 -48.85 -9.57
CA ALA A 12 -32.98 -47.82 -8.70
C ALA A 12 -32.04 -47.41 -7.55
N LEU A 13 -31.20 -48.32 -7.04
CA LEU A 13 -30.22 -48.03 -6.01
C LEU A 13 -28.95 -47.29 -6.52
N ILE A 14 -28.60 -47.49 -7.80
CA ILE A 14 -27.51 -46.79 -8.44
C ILE A 14 -27.91 -45.36 -8.80
N SER A 15 -29.15 -45.06 -9.14
CA SER A 15 -29.64 -43.70 -9.43
C SER A 15 -29.79 -42.83 -8.17
N ILE A 16 -29.98 -43.41 -6.99
CA ILE A 16 -30.07 -42.68 -5.71
C ILE A 16 -28.68 -42.33 -5.16
N ALA A 17 -27.63 -43.06 -5.54
CA ALA A 17 -26.23 -42.74 -5.18
C ALA A 17 -25.64 -41.60 -6.02
N TYR A 18 -26.13 -41.31 -7.21
CA TYR A 18 -25.66 -40.24 -8.08
C TYR A 18 -26.32 -38.88 -7.82
N THR A 19 -27.34 -38.77 -6.97
CA THR A 19 -28.05 -37.52 -6.70
C THR A 19 -27.56 -36.78 -5.44
N LYS A 20 -26.49 -37.20 -4.80
CA LYS A 20 -25.87 -36.48 -3.65
C LYS A 20 -24.47 -35.97 -3.87
N LEU A 21 -23.98 -35.88 -5.09
CA LEU A 21 -22.95 -34.90 -5.41
C LEU A 21 -23.68 -33.60 -5.80
N ALA A 22 -24.38 -33.00 -4.85
CA ALA A 22 -24.65 -31.56 -4.94
C ALA A 22 -23.26 -30.90 -5.06
N LEU A 23 -22.92 -30.43 -6.24
CA LEU A 23 -21.83 -29.49 -6.40
C LEU A 23 -22.07 -28.43 -5.32
N ALA A 24 -21.25 -28.45 -4.27
CA ALA A 24 -21.34 -27.45 -3.23
C ALA A 24 -21.17 -26.11 -3.96
N GLN A 25 -22.28 -25.34 -3.97
CA GLN A 25 -22.29 -24.08 -4.68
C GLN A 25 -21.21 -23.20 -4.04
N ALA A 26 -20.24 -22.75 -4.81
CA ALA A 26 -19.20 -21.88 -4.32
C ALA A 26 -19.83 -20.61 -3.75
N VAL A 27 -19.41 -20.20 -2.57
CA VAL A 27 -19.89 -19.00 -1.88
C VAL A 27 -18.79 -17.95 -1.85
N TRP A 28 -19.19 -16.68 -1.95
CA TRP A 28 -18.25 -15.58 -1.81
C TRP A 28 -17.87 -15.38 -0.34
N ILE A 29 -16.55 -15.37 -0.08
CA ILE A 29 -15.98 -15.17 1.25
C ILE A 29 -15.20 -13.86 1.23
N PRO A 30 -15.59 -12.82 1.99
CA PRO A 30 -14.84 -11.57 2.06
C PRO A 30 -13.56 -11.79 2.86
N GLY A 31 -12.42 -11.86 2.17
CA GLY A 31 -11.14 -12.17 2.83
C GLY A 31 -9.98 -12.33 1.84
N TRP A 32 -8.84 -12.70 2.39
CA TRP A 32 -7.59 -12.86 1.67
C TRP A 32 -7.04 -14.27 1.81
N GLN A 33 -6.36 -14.73 0.80
CA GLN A 33 -5.65 -16.00 0.77
C GLN A 33 -4.14 -15.76 0.80
N GLN A 34 -3.40 -16.64 1.47
CA GLN A 34 -1.94 -16.55 1.51
C GLN A 34 -1.37 -16.97 0.15
N ALA A 35 -0.38 -16.22 -0.32
CA ALA A 35 0.39 -16.54 -1.52
C ALA A 35 1.82 -16.95 -1.15
N SER A 36 2.58 -17.43 -2.15
CA SER A 36 4.00 -17.74 -1.98
C SER A 36 4.78 -16.54 -1.48
N GLU A 37 5.57 -16.71 -0.42
CA GLU A 37 6.37 -15.66 0.19
C GLU A 37 7.62 -15.33 -0.64
N MET A 38 8.04 -14.05 -0.62
CA MET A 38 9.34 -13.64 -1.15
C MET A 38 10.50 -14.29 -0.37
N ASN A 39 11.68 -14.34 -0.99
CA ASN A 39 12.89 -14.80 -0.28
C ASN A 39 13.37 -13.77 0.76
N SER A 40 13.10 -12.48 0.55
CA SER A 40 13.53 -11.39 1.44
C SER A 40 12.38 -10.50 1.83
N ALA A 41 12.31 -10.13 3.12
CA ALA A 41 11.38 -9.11 3.59
C ALA A 41 11.70 -7.75 2.96
N ARG A 42 10.67 -6.97 2.59
CA ARG A 42 10.84 -5.67 1.93
C ARG A 42 9.72 -4.70 2.28
N ALA A 43 10.10 -3.48 2.63
CA ALA A 43 9.21 -2.32 2.65
C ALA A 43 9.79 -1.22 1.76
N GLY A 44 8.97 -0.31 1.25
CA GLY A 44 9.43 0.73 0.33
C GLY A 44 10.12 0.19 -0.93
N ALA A 45 9.83 -1.06 -1.30
CA ALA A 45 10.16 -1.67 -2.58
C ALA A 45 9.19 -1.18 -3.65
N SER A 46 9.61 -1.13 -4.90
CA SER A 46 8.65 -1.01 -5.99
C SER A 46 8.17 -2.40 -6.41
N VAL A 47 6.84 -2.52 -6.52
CA VAL A 47 6.19 -3.75 -6.95
C VAL A 47 5.33 -3.45 -8.16
N LEU A 48 5.55 -4.17 -9.24
CA LEU A 48 4.79 -4.03 -10.48
C LEU A 48 4.49 -5.40 -11.11
N GLN A 49 3.50 -5.42 -11.97
CA GLN A 49 3.07 -6.60 -12.70
C GLN A 49 3.22 -6.36 -14.20
N VAL A 50 3.77 -7.34 -14.93
CA VAL A 50 3.88 -7.32 -16.40
C VAL A 50 3.54 -8.71 -16.94
N LYS A 51 2.49 -8.81 -17.76
CA LYS A 51 2.09 -10.04 -18.45
C LYS A 51 2.04 -11.28 -17.54
N GLY A 52 1.42 -11.13 -16.35
CA GLY A 52 1.28 -12.23 -15.38
C GLY A 52 2.55 -12.55 -14.57
N VAL A 53 3.52 -11.66 -14.55
CA VAL A 53 4.71 -11.77 -13.70
C VAL A 53 4.75 -10.58 -12.73
N ILE A 54 4.89 -10.84 -11.44
CA ILE A 54 5.06 -9.83 -10.40
C ILE A 54 6.55 -9.68 -10.10
N TYR A 55 7.03 -8.45 -10.06
CA TYR A 55 8.39 -8.09 -9.67
C TYR A 55 8.37 -7.32 -8.36
N ALA A 56 9.27 -7.67 -7.44
CA ALA A 56 9.55 -6.92 -6.21
C ALA A 56 11.01 -6.44 -6.26
N ILE A 57 11.21 -5.15 -6.39
CA ILE A 57 12.48 -4.52 -6.74
C ILE A 57 12.96 -3.67 -5.57
N GLY A 58 14.21 -3.87 -5.10
CA GLY A 58 14.82 -3.05 -4.05
C GLY A 58 14.07 -3.08 -2.73
N GLY A 59 13.98 -1.93 -2.06
CA GLY A 59 13.32 -1.75 -0.77
C GLY A 59 14.31 -1.74 0.40
N ILE A 60 13.78 -1.91 1.61
CA ILE A 60 14.53 -2.03 2.87
C ILE A 60 14.02 -3.23 3.66
N ASN A 61 14.92 -3.98 4.30
CA ASN A 61 14.59 -5.17 5.09
C ASN A 61 14.61 -4.94 6.61
N GLY A 62 14.77 -3.67 7.03
CA GLY A 62 14.91 -3.27 8.43
C GLY A 62 16.35 -2.90 8.81
N HIS A 63 17.34 -3.34 8.06
CA HIS A 63 18.75 -3.05 8.25
C HIS A 63 19.36 -2.40 7.00
N ASP A 64 19.15 -3.04 5.83
CA ASP A 64 19.83 -2.68 4.61
C ASP A 64 18.85 -2.21 3.54
N PHE A 65 19.27 -1.22 2.76
CA PHE A 65 18.68 -0.93 1.47
C PHE A 65 19.09 -2.01 0.48
N LEU A 66 18.10 -2.55 -0.23
CA LEU A 66 18.30 -3.70 -1.10
C LEU A 66 18.56 -3.26 -2.55
N ASN A 67 19.47 -3.95 -3.21
CA ASN A 67 19.62 -3.89 -4.66
C ASN A 67 19.04 -5.14 -5.36
N THR A 68 18.52 -6.09 -4.61
CA THR A 68 18.00 -7.35 -5.13
C THR A 68 16.62 -7.20 -5.74
N THR A 69 16.35 -7.99 -6.79
CA THR A 69 15.04 -8.12 -7.41
C THR A 69 14.59 -9.57 -7.31
N GLU A 70 13.33 -9.76 -7.00
CA GLU A 70 12.65 -11.05 -7.03
C GLU A 70 11.44 -10.98 -7.94
N TYR A 71 11.06 -12.10 -8.55
CA TYR A 71 9.87 -12.19 -9.37
C TYR A 71 9.13 -13.51 -9.15
N SER A 72 7.83 -13.48 -9.36
CA SER A 72 6.94 -14.64 -9.32
C SER A 72 5.96 -14.60 -10.48
N LYS A 73 5.65 -15.75 -11.06
CA LYS A 73 4.60 -15.90 -12.08
C LYS A 73 3.26 -16.11 -11.38
N ILE A 74 2.23 -15.53 -11.95
CA ILE A 74 0.84 -15.81 -11.59
C ILE A 74 0.39 -17.01 -12.39
N ASN A 75 -0.07 -18.07 -11.72
CA ASN A 75 -0.62 -19.25 -12.33
C ASN A 75 -2.06 -19.00 -12.83
N ALA A 76 -2.61 -19.91 -13.61
CA ALA A 76 -3.98 -19.79 -14.14
C ALA A 76 -5.07 -19.76 -13.05
N ASP A 77 -4.78 -20.26 -11.85
CA ASP A 77 -5.66 -20.23 -10.67
C ASP A 77 -5.50 -18.96 -9.81
N GLY A 78 -4.68 -18.00 -10.24
CA GLY A 78 -4.36 -16.79 -9.50
C GLY A 78 -3.28 -16.96 -8.42
N MET A 79 -2.83 -18.19 -8.14
CA MET A 79 -1.77 -18.42 -7.15
C MET A 79 -0.41 -17.99 -7.66
N LEU A 80 0.46 -17.53 -6.74
CA LEU A 80 1.84 -17.19 -7.08
C LEU A 80 2.72 -18.43 -7.08
N ALA A 81 3.49 -18.60 -8.14
CA ALA A 81 4.59 -19.56 -8.19
C ALA A 81 5.66 -19.17 -7.14
N PRO A 82 6.57 -20.08 -6.76
CA PRO A 82 7.69 -19.75 -5.90
C PRO A 82 8.52 -18.58 -6.46
N TRP A 83 8.88 -17.63 -5.60
CA TRP A 83 9.67 -16.46 -5.97
C TRP A 83 11.10 -16.85 -6.38
N LYS A 84 11.57 -16.22 -7.42
CA LYS A 84 12.91 -16.40 -7.98
C LYS A 84 13.68 -15.07 -7.92
N ARG A 85 14.99 -15.15 -7.72
CA ARG A 85 15.86 -13.99 -7.85
C ARG A 85 16.05 -13.63 -9.32
N SER A 86 16.24 -12.34 -9.60
CA SER A 86 16.52 -11.80 -10.91
C SER A 86 17.72 -10.86 -10.85
N ALA A 87 17.98 -10.11 -11.95
CA ALA A 87 19.08 -9.16 -12.01
C ALA A 87 19.02 -8.13 -10.86
N ILE A 88 20.17 -7.80 -10.31
CA ILE A 88 20.32 -6.83 -9.21
C ILE A 88 20.52 -5.41 -9.76
N LEU A 89 19.93 -4.43 -9.10
CA LEU A 89 20.16 -3.01 -9.35
C LEU A 89 21.65 -2.63 -9.13
N ASN A 90 22.15 -1.67 -9.88
CA ASN A 90 23.49 -1.12 -9.66
C ASN A 90 23.58 -0.35 -8.34
N ASP A 91 22.50 0.39 -7.97
CA ASP A 91 22.37 1.08 -6.70
C ASP A 91 21.31 0.38 -5.83
N ALA A 92 21.66 0.05 -4.58
CA ALA A 92 20.65 -0.30 -3.58
C ALA A 92 19.73 0.92 -3.38
N ARG A 93 18.41 0.70 -3.38
CA ARG A 93 17.44 1.78 -3.22
C ARG A 93 16.14 1.32 -2.56
N GLY A 94 15.63 2.15 -1.66
CA GLY A 94 14.31 2.01 -1.08
C GLY A 94 13.53 3.31 -1.20
N PHE A 95 12.21 3.23 -1.07
CA PHE A 95 11.33 4.39 -1.21
C PHE A 95 11.55 5.11 -2.55
N PHE A 96 11.62 4.35 -3.61
CA PHE A 96 11.70 4.74 -5.00
C PHE A 96 10.47 4.21 -5.73
N ASP A 97 10.40 4.44 -7.02
CA ASP A 97 9.37 3.79 -7.84
C ASP A 97 9.96 3.17 -9.10
N ALA A 98 9.21 2.22 -9.67
CA ALA A 98 9.51 1.63 -10.96
C ALA A 98 8.23 1.40 -11.77
N VAL A 99 8.35 1.61 -13.06
CA VAL A 99 7.27 1.41 -14.03
C VAL A 99 7.77 0.64 -15.24
N GLU A 100 6.86 -0.06 -15.90
CA GLU A 100 7.15 -0.74 -17.16
C GLU A 100 6.67 0.09 -18.35
N HIS A 101 7.43 0.05 -19.43
CA HIS A 101 7.03 0.55 -20.75
C HIS A 101 7.76 -0.21 -21.85
N ASN A 102 6.98 -0.77 -22.80
CA ASN A 102 7.48 -1.46 -24.00
C ASN A 102 8.55 -2.55 -23.72
N GLY A 103 8.36 -3.33 -22.64
CA GLY A 103 9.26 -4.42 -22.25
C GLY A 103 10.48 -4.00 -21.46
N PHE A 104 10.57 -2.72 -21.06
CA PHE A 104 11.58 -2.19 -20.16
C PHE A 104 10.97 -1.78 -18.81
N ILE A 105 11.70 -2.03 -17.73
CA ILE A 105 11.37 -1.48 -16.41
C ILE A 105 12.36 -0.37 -16.10
N TYR A 106 11.84 0.77 -15.66
CA TYR A 106 12.59 1.95 -15.23
C TYR A 106 12.46 2.12 -13.73
N ALA A 107 13.57 2.15 -13.00
CA ALA A 107 13.64 2.39 -11.56
C ALA A 107 14.29 3.75 -11.30
N ALA A 108 13.58 4.70 -10.68
CA ALA A 108 14.05 6.05 -10.52
C ALA A 108 14.04 6.53 -9.06
N GLY A 109 15.08 7.26 -8.67
CA GLY A 109 15.17 7.90 -7.36
C GLY A 109 15.35 6.95 -6.20
N GLY A 110 14.78 7.33 -5.06
CA GLY A 110 14.87 6.60 -3.80
C GLY A 110 15.93 7.15 -2.86
N GLY A 111 16.11 6.43 -1.75
CA GLY A 111 17.17 6.67 -0.79
C GLY A 111 18.04 5.44 -0.57
N LYS A 112 19.28 5.64 -0.11
CA LYS A 112 20.20 4.58 0.32
C LYS A 112 21.07 5.06 1.49
N GLY A 113 21.91 4.17 2.00
CA GLY A 113 22.80 4.46 3.12
C GLY A 113 22.04 4.56 4.45
N GLU A 114 22.70 5.07 5.47
CA GLU A 114 22.13 5.16 6.81
C GLU A 114 20.81 5.97 6.81
N ASN A 115 19.74 5.34 7.23
CA ASN A 115 18.38 5.93 7.29
C ASN A 115 17.89 6.55 5.96
N GLY A 116 18.45 6.14 4.82
CA GLY A 116 18.07 6.66 3.51
C GLY A 116 18.48 8.12 3.27
N LYS A 117 19.51 8.61 3.95
CA LYS A 117 19.98 10.00 3.86
C LYS A 117 20.59 10.35 2.50
N ILE A 118 21.13 9.35 1.78
CA ILE A 118 21.66 9.55 0.44
C ILE A 118 20.51 9.47 -0.55
N LEU A 119 20.07 10.63 -1.03
CA LEU A 119 18.97 10.73 -1.98
C LEU A 119 19.46 10.52 -3.41
N LEU A 120 18.76 9.70 -4.17
CA LEU A 120 19.12 9.34 -5.53
C LEU A 120 18.33 10.17 -6.55
N ARG A 121 19.02 10.60 -7.61
CA ARG A 121 18.44 11.13 -8.85
C ARG A 121 18.74 10.27 -10.06
N SER A 122 19.43 9.14 -9.84
CA SER A 122 19.72 8.17 -10.89
C SER A 122 18.48 7.42 -11.31
N VAL A 123 18.44 7.03 -12.58
CA VAL A 123 17.47 6.12 -13.15
C VAL A 123 18.23 4.92 -13.68
N GLU A 124 17.73 3.75 -13.42
CA GLU A 124 18.20 2.49 -14.00
C GLU A 124 17.10 1.86 -14.81
N ARG A 125 17.43 1.24 -15.93
CA ARG A 125 16.49 0.43 -16.70
C ARG A 125 17.00 -0.97 -16.89
N THR A 126 16.07 -1.89 -17.09
CA THR A 126 16.33 -3.28 -17.46
C THR A 126 15.32 -3.75 -18.48
N ARG A 127 15.68 -4.71 -19.28
CA ARG A 127 14.78 -5.38 -20.20
C ARG A 127 14.20 -6.64 -19.57
N ILE A 128 12.96 -6.92 -19.89
CA ILE A 128 12.28 -8.17 -19.48
C ILE A 128 12.54 -9.20 -20.57
N SER A 129 13.14 -10.34 -20.20
CA SER A 129 13.35 -11.46 -21.11
C SER A 129 12.04 -12.23 -21.38
N GLU A 130 12.02 -13.07 -22.37
CA GLU A 130 10.88 -13.94 -22.69
C GLU A 130 10.50 -14.87 -21.52
N SER A 131 11.46 -15.28 -20.70
CA SER A 131 11.21 -16.09 -19.50
C SER A 131 10.54 -15.33 -18.37
N GLY A 132 10.50 -13.98 -18.43
CA GLY A 132 10.06 -13.07 -17.37
C GLY A 132 11.18 -12.69 -16.40
N ALA A 133 12.41 -13.18 -16.55
CA ALA A 133 13.55 -12.69 -15.78
C ALA A 133 14.05 -11.35 -16.32
N LEU A 134 14.68 -10.54 -15.48
CA LEU A 134 15.31 -9.28 -15.89
C LEU A 134 16.73 -9.57 -16.44
N GLU A 135 17.09 -8.92 -17.55
CA GLU A 135 18.37 -9.19 -18.24
C GLU A 135 19.57 -8.58 -17.51
N GLY A 136 19.42 -7.40 -16.96
CA GLY A 136 20.48 -6.65 -16.27
C GLY A 136 20.13 -5.19 -16.23
N TRP A 137 20.58 -4.50 -15.18
CA TRP A 137 20.27 -3.09 -15.00
C TRP A 137 21.36 -2.20 -15.62
N VAL A 138 20.93 -1.21 -16.38
CA VAL A 138 21.77 -0.20 -17.00
C VAL A 138 21.42 1.15 -16.38
N THR A 139 22.41 1.86 -15.85
CA THR A 139 22.22 3.22 -15.35
C THR A 139 22.06 4.17 -16.53
N GLU A 140 20.97 4.94 -16.54
CA GLU A 140 20.70 5.92 -17.59
C GLU A 140 21.70 7.08 -17.57
N ARG A 141 22.03 7.56 -18.75
CA ARG A 141 22.93 8.70 -18.94
C ARG A 141 22.37 9.98 -18.32
N TYR A 142 21.07 10.20 -18.51
CA TYR A 142 20.39 11.39 -18.03
C TYR A 142 19.64 11.10 -16.74
N ARG A 143 19.90 11.92 -15.73
CA ARG A 143 19.38 11.82 -14.38
C ARG A 143 18.26 12.84 -14.19
N MET A 144 17.34 12.59 -13.24
CA MET A 144 16.36 13.57 -12.80
C MET A 144 17.01 14.90 -12.39
N GLN A 145 16.31 16.00 -12.46
CA GLN A 145 16.78 17.32 -12.02
C GLN A 145 17.02 17.31 -10.51
N TYR A 146 16.09 16.71 -9.75
CA TYR A 146 16.17 16.62 -8.30
C TYR A 146 16.39 15.18 -7.83
N PRO A 147 17.21 14.96 -6.78
CA PRO A 147 17.19 13.69 -6.07
C PRO A 147 15.86 13.56 -5.33
N ARG A 148 15.20 12.40 -5.41
CA ARG A 148 13.86 12.22 -4.84
C ARG A 148 13.75 10.90 -4.09
N ARG A 149 13.50 10.95 -2.78
CA ARG A 149 13.00 9.80 -2.03
C ARG A 149 11.47 9.82 -2.03
N CYS A 150 10.84 8.64 -2.11
CA CYS A 150 9.38 8.48 -2.26
C CYS A 150 8.81 9.17 -3.51
N VAL A 151 9.60 9.27 -4.57
CA VAL A 151 9.14 9.65 -5.90
C VAL A 151 8.08 8.66 -6.37
N LYS A 152 7.14 9.13 -7.20
CA LYS A 152 6.22 8.28 -7.93
C LYS A 152 6.37 8.47 -9.43
N LEU A 153 6.18 7.38 -10.16
CA LEU A 153 6.38 7.32 -11.60
C LEU A 153 5.08 6.95 -12.33
N PHE A 154 4.93 7.48 -13.51
CA PHE A 154 3.99 6.96 -14.51
C PHE A 154 4.56 7.21 -15.91
N VAL A 155 4.02 6.52 -16.90
CA VAL A 155 4.36 6.72 -18.31
C VAL A 155 3.12 7.21 -19.07
N ALA A 156 3.32 8.22 -19.88
CA ALA A 156 2.33 8.70 -20.84
C ALA A 156 3.06 9.28 -22.06
N ASN A 157 2.51 9.13 -23.26
CA ASN A 157 2.97 9.77 -24.49
C ASN A 157 4.49 9.59 -24.74
N GLU A 158 4.98 8.33 -24.63
CA GLU A 158 6.41 7.99 -24.77
C GLU A 158 7.33 8.83 -23.85
N ARG A 159 6.83 9.19 -22.66
CA ARG A 159 7.58 9.93 -21.64
C ARG A 159 7.44 9.27 -20.28
N LEU A 160 8.56 9.20 -19.55
CA LEU A 160 8.59 8.82 -18.15
C LEU A 160 8.44 10.08 -17.30
N TYR A 161 7.44 10.11 -16.44
CA TYR A 161 7.18 11.18 -15.50
C TYR A 161 7.57 10.77 -14.08
N ALA A 162 8.15 11.73 -13.34
CA ALA A 162 8.51 11.59 -11.94
C ALA A 162 7.92 12.76 -11.14
N LEU A 163 7.19 12.48 -10.08
CA LEU A 163 6.47 13.51 -9.33
C LEU A 163 6.62 13.37 -7.81
N GLY A 164 6.49 14.50 -7.13
CA GLY A 164 6.49 14.58 -5.67
C GLY A 164 7.78 14.06 -5.02
N GLY A 165 7.66 13.60 -3.80
CA GLY A 165 8.76 13.05 -3.01
C GLY A 165 9.49 14.08 -2.14
N PHE A 166 10.70 13.74 -1.73
CA PHE A 166 11.52 14.52 -0.80
C PHE A 166 12.96 14.69 -1.32
N ALA A 167 13.42 15.93 -1.38
CA ALA A 167 14.76 16.33 -1.82
C ALA A 167 15.48 17.25 -0.80
N GLY A 168 15.28 17.02 0.50
CA GLY A 168 15.62 17.96 1.56
C GLY A 168 14.40 18.79 2.00
N THR A 169 13.47 19.03 1.07
CA THR A 169 12.13 19.59 1.28
C THR A 169 11.11 18.71 0.56
N LEU A 170 9.85 18.84 0.92
CA LEU A 170 8.75 18.17 0.21
C LEU A 170 8.56 18.81 -1.17
N LEU A 171 8.25 17.99 -2.17
CA LEU A 171 8.12 18.42 -3.56
C LEU A 171 6.67 18.32 -4.05
N ASP A 172 6.27 19.30 -4.83
CA ASP A 172 5.10 19.29 -5.71
C ASP A 172 5.49 19.17 -7.19
N SER A 173 6.77 19.36 -7.49
CA SER A 173 7.27 19.39 -8.87
C SER A 173 7.11 18.06 -9.60
N VAL A 174 6.87 18.17 -10.89
CA VAL A 174 6.79 17.07 -11.85
C VAL A 174 7.92 17.25 -12.86
N GLU A 175 8.66 16.18 -13.13
CA GLU A 175 9.69 16.14 -14.18
C GLU A 175 9.36 15.04 -15.18
N SER A 176 9.82 15.17 -16.41
CA SER A 176 9.71 14.11 -17.39
C SER A 176 10.93 13.97 -18.28
N ALA A 177 11.10 12.78 -18.85
CA ALA A 177 12.08 12.47 -19.88
C ALA A 177 11.45 11.69 -21.02
N PRO A 178 11.78 11.97 -22.28
CA PRO A 178 11.30 11.16 -23.40
C PRO A 178 11.95 9.76 -23.34
N ILE A 179 11.16 8.75 -23.72
CA ILE A 179 11.61 7.37 -23.87
C ILE A 179 11.90 7.17 -25.37
N ASN A 180 13.15 6.83 -25.69
CA ASN A 180 13.57 6.55 -27.06
C ASN A 180 13.12 5.14 -27.49
N LYS A 181 13.13 4.87 -28.79
CA LYS A 181 12.74 3.56 -29.36
C LYS A 181 13.57 2.38 -28.83
N ASP A 182 14.82 2.61 -28.42
CA ASP A 182 15.70 1.61 -27.81
C ASP A 182 15.50 1.46 -26.29
N GLY A 183 14.51 2.14 -25.74
CA GLY A 183 14.21 2.20 -24.31
C GLY A 183 15.09 3.17 -23.51
N SER A 184 16.13 3.79 -24.09
CA SER A 184 16.95 4.76 -23.38
C SER A 184 16.17 6.06 -23.10
N LEU A 185 16.53 6.76 -22.03
CA LEU A 185 15.90 8.04 -21.69
C LEU A 185 16.63 9.21 -22.30
N GLY A 186 15.88 10.20 -22.77
CA GLY A 186 16.40 11.52 -23.12
C GLY A 186 16.58 12.41 -21.88
N ARG A 187 16.84 13.71 -22.13
CA ARG A 187 17.04 14.70 -21.05
C ARG A 187 15.78 14.93 -20.24
N TRP A 188 15.92 14.97 -18.93
CA TRP A 188 14.86 15.35 -18.01
C TRP A 188 14.60 16.85 -18.06
N ARG A 189 13.34 17.23 -17.98
CA ARG A 189 12.89 18.62 -17.85
C ARG A 189 11.83 18.73 -16.75
N ASN A 190 11.72 19.89 -16.12
CA ASN A 190 10.58 20.20 -15.28
C ASN A 190 9.35 20.43 -16.14
N GLU A 191 8.21 19.92 -15.70
CA GLU A 191 6.93 20.25 -16.28
C GLU A 191 6.43 21.60 -15.74
N THR A 192 5.64 22.32 -16.55
CA THR A 192 5.16 23.66 -16.23
C THR A 192 4.22 23.67 -15.04
N ASN A 193 3.38 22.64 -14.94
CA ASN A 193 2.34 22.55 -13.94
C ASN A 193 2.72 21.51 -12.87
N PRO A 194 3.05 21.96 -11.64
CA PRO A 194 3.28 21.06 -10.50
C PRO A 194 1.95 20.47 -10.00
N LEU A 195 2.03 19.56 -9.04
CA LEU A 195 0.89 19.13 -8.24
C LEU A 195 0.27 20.33 -7.51
N THR A 196 -1.01 20.25 -7.14
CA THR A 196 -1.69 21.33 -6.38
C THR A 196 -1.15 21.47 -4.97
N MET A 197 -0.38 20.48 -4.48
CA MET A 197 0.28 20.49 -3.18
C MET A 197 1.49 19.56 -3.16
N THR A 198 2.43 19.84 -2.26
CA THR A 198 3.56 18.94 -1.99
C THR A 198 3.06 17.57 -1.52
N ARG A 199 3.69 16.49 -2.00
CA ARG A 199 3.31 15.13 -1.61
C ARG A 199 4.52 14.23 -1.42
N TYR A 200 4.47 13.48 -0.33
CA TYR A 200 5.50 12.53 0.10
C TYR A 200 4.85 11.23 0.54
N ILE A 201 5.41 10.09 0.16
CA ILE A 201 4.89 8.73 0.46
C ILE A 201 3.42 8.55 0.01
N ASN A 202 3.05 9.17 -1.09
CA ASN A 202 1.77 9.02 -1.77
C ASN A 202 1.78 7.76 -2.66
N SER A 203 0.64 7.45 -3.28
CA SER A 203 0.54 6.46 -4.36
C SER A 203 0.12 7.11 -5.67
N VAL A 204 0.50 6.50 -6.80
CA VAL A 204 0.10 6.95 -8.14
C VAL A 204 -0.42 5.77 -8.94
N LYS A 205 -1.52 5.99 -9.66
CA LYS A 205 -2.06 5.02 -10.63
C LYS A 205 -2.60 5.72 -11.87
N SER A 206 -2.36 5.11 -13.01
CA SER A 206 -3.06 5.47 -14.25
C SER A 206 -4.30 4.61 -14.40
N LEU A 207 -5.40 5.22 -14.85
CA LEU A 207 -6.68 4.56 -15.07
C LEU A 207 -7.41 5.29 -16.22
N ASN A 208 -7.75 4.54 -17.27
CA ASN A 208 -8.58 4.99 -18.40
C ASN A 208 -8.21 6.39 -18.94
N GLY A 209 -6.92 6.62 -19.22
CA GLY A 209 -6.43 7.89 -19.78
C GLY A 209 -6.20 9.01 -18.76
N PHE A 210 -6.24 8.73 -17.47
CA PHE A 210 -5.95 9.68 -16.39
C PHE A 210 -4.88 9.15 -15.46
N ALA A 211 -4.11 10.04 -14.82
CA ALA A 211 -3.21 9.71 -13.71
C ALA A 211 -3.76 10.30 -12.40
N TYR A 212 -3.75 9.52 -11.34
CA TYR A 212 -4.23 9.87 -10.00
C TYR A 212 -3.10 9.84 -9.01
N VAL A 213 -3.00 10.89 -8.18
CA VAL A 213 -2.08 10.99 -7.04
C VAL A 213 -2.91 10.92 -5.76
N ILE A 214 -2.66 9.90 -4.93
CA ILE A 214 -3.56 9.49 -3.87
C ILE A 214 -2.87 9.60 -2.52
N GLY A 215 -3.42 10.38 -1.59
CA GLY A 215 -2.94 10.51 -0.23
C GLY A 215 -1.49 11.02 -0.13
N GLY A 216 -0.74 10.50 0.82
CA GLY A 216 0.60 10.94 1.17
C GLY A 216 0.63 11.89 2.36
N HIS A 217 1.72 12.62 2.54
CA HIS A 217 1.78 13.76 3.48
C HIS A 217 2.20 15.06 2.74
N ALA A 218 1.71 16.19 3.22
CA ALA A 218 2.10 17.52 2.76
C ALA A 218 2.98 18.29 3.77
N GLU A 219 3.15 17.76 4.98
CA GLU A 219 3.89 18.37 6.08
C GLU A 219 4.74 17.32 6.80
N ASN A 220 5.78 17.76 7.52
CA ASN A 220 6.69 16.84 8.24
C ASN A 220 6.06 16.17 9.48
N GLU A 221 4.88 16.56 9.90
CA GLU A 221 4.20 16.02 11.08
C GLU A 221 3.05 15.08 10.69
N GLY A 222 3.41 13.90 10.31
CA GLY A 222 2.73 12.63 10.51
C GLY A 222 1.26 12.42 10.20
N VAL A 223 0.53 13.38 9.61
CA VAL A 223 -0.86 13.16 9.18
C VAL A 223 -0.90 12.75 7.73
N GLY A 224 -1.67 11.71 7.45
CA GLY A 224 -1.99 11.36 6.08
C GLY A 224 -2.92 12.40 5.45
N LEU A 225 -2.91 12.45 4.13
CA LEU A 225 -3.85 13.20 3.30
C LEU A 225 -5.03 12.32 2.91
N THR A 226 -6.21 12.92 2.83
CA THR A 226 -7.38 12.34 2.16
C THR A 226 -7.43 12.74 0.69
N GLU A 227 -6.75 13.82 0.34
CA GLU A 227 -6.82 14.45 -0.97
C GLU A 227 -6.31 13.52 -2.08
N VAL A 228 -7.06 13.53 -3.17
CA VAL A 228 -6.71 12.90 -4.44
C VAL A 228 -6.66 13.99 -5.52
N GLU A 229 -5.60 13.97 -6.31
CA GLU A 229 -5.46 14.80 -7.50
C GLU A 229 -5.42 13.93 -8.73
N PHE A 230 -5.88 14.46 -9.85
CA PHE A 230 -5.81 13.78 -11.14
C PHE A 230 -5.47 14.73 -12.27
N THR A 231 -5.00 14.16 -13.36
CA THR A 231 -4.76 14.85 -14.62
C THR A 231 -5.11 13.93 -15.79
N GLN A 232 -5.57 14.51 -16.87
CA GLN A 232 -5.79 13.78 -18.13
C GLN A 232 -4.45 13.55 -18.84
N LEU A 233 -4.27 12.36 -19.39
CA LEU A 233 -3.07 11.95 -20.14
C LEU A 233 -3.32 12.05 -21.64
N SER A 234 -3.54 13.28 -22.16
CA SER A 234 -3.71 13.53 -23.59
C SER A 234 -2.36 13.73 -24.27
N ILE A 235 -2.31 13.48 -25.60
CA ILE A 235 -1.05 13.50 -26.37
C ILE A 235 -0.50 14.92 -26.49
N ASP A 236 -1.37 15.91 -26.61
CA ASP A 236 -1.02 17.28 -26.99
C ASP A 236 -1.16 18.29 -25.83
N ASP A 237 -1.68 17.86 -24.67
CA ASP A 237 -1.96 18.76 -23.57
C ASP A 237 -0.92 18.69 -22.47
N GLU A 238 -0.62 19.83 -21.87
CA GLU A 238 0.14 19.90 -20.62
C GLU A 238 -0.64 19.21 -19.51
N LEU A 239 0.08 18.56 -18.59
CA LEU A 239 -0.55 17.98 -17.41
C LEU A 239 -1.14 19.11 -16.54
N VAL A 240 -2.46 19.09 -16.34
CA VAL A 240 -3.15 20.04 -15.47
C VAL A 240 -3.77 19.28 -14.30
N TRP A 241 -3.18 19.41 -13.13
CA TRP A 241 -3.61 18.72 -11.94
C TRP A 241 -4.83 19.38 -11.30
N LYS A 242 -5.84 18.58 -10.99
CA LYS A 242 -7.10 18.99 -10.36
C LYS A 242 -7.38 18.09 -9.18
N LYS A 243 -8.03 18.62 -8.13
CA LYS A 243 -8.55 17.82 -7.03
C LYS A 243 -9.82 17.11 -7.47
N THR A 244 -10.03 15.91 -6.95
CA THR A 244 -11.25 15.12 -7.11
C THR A 244 -11.74 14.62 -5.75
N MET A 245 -12.74 13.74 -5.71
CA MET A 245 -13.34 13.23 -4.48
C MET A 245 -12.25 12.66 -3.53
N PRO A 246 -12.10 13.19 -2.32
CA PRO A 246 -11.12 12.72 -1.36
C PRO A 246 -11.52 11.39 -0.73
N MET A 247 -10.53 10.59 -0.29
CA MET A 247 -10.75 9.40 0.53
C MET A 247 -11.43 9.75 1.85
N GLN A 248 -12.08 8.76 2.48
CA GLN A 248 -12.65 8.92 3.83
C GLN A 248 -11.57 8.90 4.91
N THR A 249 -10.51 8.10 4.71
CA THR A 249 -9.44 7.94 5.70
C THR A 249 -8.16 8.61 5.21
N PRO A 250 -7.60 9.56 5.99
CA PRO A 250 -6.29 10.14 5.67
C PRO A 250 -5.20 9.08 5.80
N ARG A 251 -4.29 9.01 4.81
CA ARG A 251 -3.23 7.99 4.81
C ARG A 251 -2.02 8.34 3.97
N TYR A 252 -0.86 7.86 4.39
CA TYR A 252 0.39 7.84 3.66
C TYR A 252 1.02 6.44 3.71
N GLY A 253 2.02 6.16 2.89
CA GLY A 253 2.61 4.82 2.79
C GLY A 253 1.60 3.76 2.37
N LEU A 254 0.51 4.19 1.77
CA LEU A 254 -0.53 3.35 1.17
C LEU A 254 -0.02 2.78 -0.14
N SER A 255 -0.68 1.72 -0.58
CA SER A 255 -0.62 1.28 -1.97
C SER A 255 -1.97 1.52 -2.66
N SER A 256 -2.02 1.34 -3.98
CA SER A 256 -3.25 1.51 -4.76
C SER A 256 -3.33 0.48 -5.90
N GLY A 257 -4.54 0.18 -6.33
CA GLY A 257 -4.82 -0.74 -7.43
C GLY A 257 -5.94 -0.20 -8.31
N THR A 258 -6.04 -0.72 -9.53
CA THR A 258 -7.12 -0.38 -10.47
C THR A 258 -7.71 -1.65 -11.06
N HIS A 259 -9.04 -1.71 -11.20
CA HIS A 259 -9.75 -2.80 -11.86
C HIS A 259 -11.01 -2.26 -12.57
N GLY A 260 -11.12 -2.50 -13.89
CA GLY A 260 -12.19 -1.87 -14.67
C GLY A 260 -12.09 -0.34 -14.59
N ASN A 261 -13.13 0.31 -14.09
CA ASN A 261 -13.18 1.73 -13.79
C ASN A 261 -13.01 2.04 -12.27
N GLN A 262 -12.55 1.07 -11.51
CA GLN A 262 -12.40 1.20 -10.06
C GLN A 262 -10.98 1.55 -9.65
N LEU A 263 -10.85 2.39 -8.63
CA LEU A 263 -9.59 2.78 -8.00
C LEU A 263 -9.64 2.42 -6.52
N TYR A 264 -8.60 1.75 -6.03
CA TYR A 264 -8.45 1.28 -4.65
C TYR A 264 -7.35 2.06 -3.93
N ALA A 265 -7.64 2.47 -2.69
CA ALA A 265 -6.66 2.99 -1.73
C ALA A 265 -6.50 1.97 -0.59
N ILE A 266 -5.29 1.43 -0.41
CA ILE A 266 -5.06 0.21 0.35
C ILE A 266 -4.09 0.46 1.49
N GLY A 267 -4.48 0.13 2.74
CA GLY A 267 -3.62 0.16 3.92
C GLY A 267 -3.00 1.53 4.20
N GLY A 268 -1.73 1.53 4.61
CA GLY A 268 -0.95 2.75 4.90
C GLY A 268 -0.91 3.11 6.38
N LEU A 269 -0.60 4.37 6.64
CA LEU A 269 -0.46 4.97 7.97
C LEU A 269 -1.26 6.27 8.06
N ASN A 270 -1.73 6.57 9.26
CA ASN A 270 -2.16 7.92 9.64
C ASN A 270 -1.55 8.25 11.01
N GLY A 271 -0.64 9.21 11.04
CA GLY A 271 0.25 9.39 12.20
C GLY A 271 1.06 8.10 12.45
N ALA A 272 1.02 7.59 13.68
CA ALA A 272 1.69 6.34 14.04
C ALA A 272 0.83 5.08 13.84
N ARG A 273 -0.40 5.22 13.35
CA ARG A 273 -1.34 4.09 13.20
C ARG A 273 -1.24 3.46 11.81
N TYR A 274 -0.88 2.19 11.80
CA TYR A 274 -1.03 1.36 10.62
C TYR A 274 -2.50 1.04 10.36
N SER A 275 -2.86 0.92 9.10
CA SER A 275 -4.23 0.65 8.65
C SER A 275 -4.31 -0.66 7.87
N ASP A 276 -5.39 -1.39 8.08
CA ASP A 276 -5.84 -2.50 7.25
C ASP A 276 -6.98 -2.09 6.31
N LYS A 277 -7.51 -0.89 6.45
CA LYS A 277 -8.65 -0.41 5.69
C LYS A 277 -8.33 -0.30 4.20
N ILE A 278 -9.29 -0.70 3.39
CA ILE A 278 -9.29 -0.52 1.95
C ILE A 278 -10.53 0.29 1.58
N GLU A 279 -10.33 1.31 0.76
CA GLU A 279 -11.39 2.09 0.16
C GLU A 279 -11.37 1.90 -1.36
N VAL A 280 -12.55 1.88 -1.96
CA VAL A 280 -12.73 1.78 -3.41
C VAL A 280 -13.69 2.87 -3.87
N THR A 281 -13.42 3.42 -5.04
CA THR A 281 -14.26 4.40 -5.75
C THR A 281 -14.37 4.04 -7.22
N GLN A 282 -15.29 4.67 -7.92
CA GLN A 282 -15.45 4.53 -9.36
C GLN A 282 -15.05 5.83 -10.06
N GLN A 283 -14.35 5.68 -11.17
CA GLN A 283 -14.02 6.76 -12.09
C GLN A 283 -15.19 7.00 -13.05
N ALA A 284 -15.57 8.27 -13.24
CA ALA A 284 -16.45 8.70 -14.31
C ALA A 284 -15.66 8.92 -15.62
N ASP A 285 -16.36 9.10 -16.75
CA ASP A 285 -15.75 9.25 -18.08
C ASP A 285 -14.85 10.50 -18.20
N ASP A 286 -15.12 11.55 -17.42
CA ASP A 286 -14.34 12.78 -17.36
C ASP A 286 -13.13 12.70 -16.40
N GLY A 287 -12.91 11.54 -15.78
CA GLY A 287 -11.84 11.29 -14.83
C GLY A 287 -12.17 11.66 -13.38
N GLU A 288 -13.31 12.30 -13.11
CA GLU A 288 -13.71 12.55 -11.72
C GLU A 288 -13.99 11.24 -10.97
N LEU A 289 -13.67 11.21 -9.70
CA LEU A 289 -13.93 10.07 -8.83
C LEU A 289 -15.25 10.25 -8.09
N GLY A 290 -16.01 9.17 -7.98
CA GLY A 290 -17.18 9.08 -7.13
C GLY A 290 -16.85 8.96 -5.64
N GLU A 291 -17.86 8.78 -4.81
CA GLU A 291 -17.68 8.55 -3.38
C GLU A 291 -16.85 7.29 -3.10
N TRP A 292 -15.96 7.39 -2.11
CA TRP A 292 -15.20 6.26 -1.62
C TRP A 292 -16.01 5.46 -0.61
N ARG A 293 -15.98 4.14 -0.74
CA ARG A 293 -16.58 3.21 0.22
C ARG A 293 -15.54 2.21 0.73
N TYR A 294 -15.71 1.75 1.94
CA TYR A 294 -14.89 0.66 2.47
C TYR A 294 -15.26 -0.67 1.80
N THR A 295 -14.25 -1.51 1.60
CA THR A 295 -14.39 -2.90 1.19
C THR A 295 -13.62 -3.80 2.17
N THR A 296 -13.48 -5.10 1.88
CA THR A 296 -12.80 -6.07 2.74
C THR A 296 -11.41 -5.59 3.15
N PRO A 297 -11.13 -5.44 4.45
CA PRO A 297 -9.83 -4.97 4.91
C PRO A 297 -8.73 -6.00 4.65
N LEU A 298 -7.46 -5.57 4.69
CA LEU A 298 -6.30 -6.45 4.67
C LEU A 298 -6.35 -7.46 5.84
N SER A 299 -5.73 -8.62 5.66
CA SER A 299 -5.61 -9.62 6.74
C SER A 299 -4.81 -9.09 7.94
N SER A 300 -3.90 -8.14 7.71
CA SER A 300 -3.13 -7.42 8.73
C SER A 300 -2.82 -5.99 8.32
N MET A 301 -2.78 -5.09 9.30
CA MET A 301 -2.35 -3.70 9.11
C MET A 301 -0.94 -3.64 8.54
N ARG A 302 -0.72 -2.84 7.48
CA ARG A 302 0.60 -2.64 6.89
C ARG A 302 0.72 -1.34 6.10
N ALA A 303 1.96 -0.89 5.92
CA ALA A 303 2.33 0.26 5.10
C ALA A 303 3.58 -0.03 4.26
N ASN A 304 3.88 0.84 3.30
CA ASN A 304 5.06 0.76 2.44
C ASN A 304 5.22 -0.61 1.73
N PHE A 305 4.10 -1.22 1.41
CA PHE A 305 3.99 -2.46 0.64
C PHE A 305 3.66 -2.17 -0.82
N GLY A 306 3.81 -3.17 -1.67
CA GLY A 306 3.33 -3.11 -3.05
C GLY A 306 1.98 -3.78 -3.23
N SER A 307 1.17 -3.26 -4.15
CA SER A 307 -0.02 -3.94 -4.63
C SER A 307 -0.08 -3.93 -6.16
N VAL A 308 -0.56 -5.01 -6.72
CA VAL A 308 -0.81 -5.15 -8.16
C VAL A 308 -2.15 -5.82 -8.37
N VAL A 309 -2.77 -5.50 -9.50
CA VAL A 309 -4.00 -6.16 -9.95
C VAL A 309 -3.73 -6.82 -11.30
N TYR A 310 -4.15 -8.06 -11.44
CA TYR A 310 -4.05 -8.81 -12.68
C TYR A 310 -5.21 -9.81 -12.77
N ASP A 311 -5.91 -9.80 -13.89
CA ASP A 311 -6.99 -10.74 -14.23
C ASP A 311 -8.00 -10.93 -13.07
N SER A 312 -8.59 -9.83 -12.59
CA SER A 312 -9.54 -9.82 -11.47
C SER A 312 -9.00 -10.34 -10.13
N HIS A 313 -7.67 -10.39 -9.96
CA HIS A 313 -7.03 -10.68 -8.68
C HIS A 313 -6.19 -9.49 -8.23
N ILE A 314 -6.24 -9.22 -6.94
CA ILE A 314 -5.40 -8.23 -6.27
C ILE A 314 -4.37 -8.94 -5.39
N TYR A 315 -3.12 -8.49 -5.46
CA TYR A 315 -1.98 -9.04 -4.72
C TYR A 315 -1.38 -7.97 -3.83
N ILE A 316 -1.04 -8.34 -2.61
CA ILE A 316 -0.37 -7.49 -1.61
C ILE A 316 0.97 -8.12 -1.29
N ILE A 317 2.05 -7.38 -1.46
CA ILE A 317 3.41 -7.92 -1.41
C ILE A 317 4.26 -7.12 -0.41
N GLY A 318 4.77 -7.80 0.62
CA GLY A 318 5.71 -7.23 1.58
C GLY A 318 5.13 -6.13 2.46
N GLY A 319 5.93 -5.09 2.69
CA GLY A 319 5.58 -3.96 3.55
C GLY A 319 6.13 -4.09 4.97
N THR A 320 5.65 -3.24 5.84
CA THR A 320 6.03 -3.20 7.25
C THR A 320 4.84 -2.84 8.13
N ASN A 321 4.90 -3.27 9.36
CA ASN A 321 4.15 -2.73 10.48
C ASN A 321 5.09 -2.68 11.70
N ARG A 322 4.54 -2.67 12.91
CA ARG A 322 5.32 -2.65 14.15
C ARG A 322 6.04 -3.94 14.48
N ASP A 323 5.49 -5.08 14.00
CA ASP A 323 6.09 -6.40 14.23
C ASP A 323 7.33 -6.60 13.34
N GLY A 324 7.52 -5.71 12.34
CA GLY A 324 8.69 -5.71 11.47
C GLY A 324 8.40 -5.61 9.99
N TYR A 325 9.29 -6.15 9.20
CA TYR A 325 9.28 -6.15 7.75
C TYR A 325 8.77 -7.49 7.22
N TYR A 326 7.93 -7.46 6.20
CA TYR A 326 7.27 -8.64 5.67
C TYR A 326 7.89 -9.16 4.38
N LYS A 327 8.03 -10.48 4.30
CA LYS A 327 8.22 -11.22 3.05
C LYS A 327 6.93 -11.86 2.54
N THR A 328 5.85 -11.75 3.31
CA THR A 328 4.57 -12.37 3.00
C THR A 328 3.91 -11.73 1.78
N ALA A 329 3.17 -12.54 1.05
CA ALA A 329 2.26 -12.12 0.01
C ALA A 329 0.87 -12.69 0.29
N GLU A 330 -0.15 -11.92 -0.04
CA GLU A 330 -1.55 -12.35 0.01
C GLU A 330 -2.27 -11.92 -1.26
N TYR A 331 -3.33 -12.62 -1.62
CA TYR A 331 -4.13 -12.33 -2.79
C TYR A 331 -5.62 -12.55 -2.53
N ALA A 332 -6.45 -11.92 -3.33
CA ALA A 332 -7.88 -12.10 -3.33
C ALA A 332 -8.43 -11.84 -4.74
N SER A 333 -9.64 -12.31 -4.99
CA SER A 333 -10.39 -11.96 -6.19
C SER A 333 -11.12 -10.63 -6.00
N LEU A 334 -11.38 -9.95 -7.11
CA LEU A 334 -12.21 -8.76 -7.22
C LEU A 334 -13.51 -9.11 -7.92
N ASP A 335 -14.64 -8.73 -7.35
CA ASP A 335 -15.92 -8.85 -8.05
C ASP A 335 -16.21 -7.60 -8.89
N THR A 336 -17.32 -7.62 -9.63
CA THR A 336 -17.75 -6.53 -10.50
C THR A 336 -18.13 -5.25 -9.75
N HIS A 337 -18.41 -5.34 -8.44
CA HIS A 337 -18.74 -4.21 -7.58
C HIS A 337 -17.49 -3.63 -6.89
N GLY A 338 -16.34 -4.29 -7.05
CA GLY A 338 -15.09 -3.91 -6.40
C GLY A 338 -14.93 -4.47 -4.99
N ASP A 339 -15.72 -5.48 -4.63
CA ASP A 339 -15.54 -6.15 -3.36
C ASP A 339 -14.42 -7.19 -3.46
N ILE A 340 -13.68 -7.30 -2.36
CA ILE A 340 -12.48 -8.14 -2.26
C ILE A 340 -12.84 -9.42 -1.50
N GLY A 341 -12.52 -10.58 -2.08
CA GLY A 341 -12.81 -11.85 -1.46
C GLY A 341 -12.31 -13.04 -2.30
N PHE A 342 -12.88 -14.21 -2.07
CA PHE A 342 -12.62 -15.40 -2.88
C PHE A 342 -13.81 -16.34 -2.87
N TRP A 343 -13.89 -17.18 -3.90
CA TRP A 343 -14.90 -18.23 -3.96
C TRP A 343 -14.44 -19.45 -3.18
N GLY A 344 -15.24 -19.90 -2.23
CA GLY A 344 -14.94 -21.03 -1.35
C GLY A 344 -16.14 -21.91 -1.08
N THR A 345 -15.97 -22.85 -0.17
CA THR A 345 -17.06 -23.74 0.31
C THR A 345 -17.84 -23.07 1.44
N GLN A 346 -19.06 -23.58 1.69
CA GLN A 346 -19.86 -23.15 2.83
C GLN A 346 -19.14 -23.33 4.17
N GLN A 347 -18.38 -24.42 4.33
CA GLN A 347 -17.58 -24.67 5.53
C GLN A 347 -16.48 -23.59 5.72
N GLN A 348 -15.81 -23.19 4.64
CA GLN A 348 -14.80 -22.11 4.71
C GLN A 348 -15.43 -20.77 5.09
N LEU A 349 -16.66 -20.47 4.65
CA LEU A 349 -17.41 -19.29 5.07
C LEU A 349 -17.71 -19.32 6.56
N GLU A 350 -18.19 -20.45 7.07
CA GLU A 350 -18.48 -20.64 8.49
C GLU A 350 -17.23 -20.51 9.35
N ASP A 351 -16.12 -21.12 8.92
CA ASP A 351 -14.82 -21.01 9.59
C ASP A 351 -14.32 -19.54 9.61
N TYR A 352 -14.47 -18.82 8.50
CA TYR A 352 -14.15 -17.40 8.41
C TYR A 352 -15.00 -16.56 9.38
N GLN A 353 -16.31 -16.79 9.42
CA GLN A 353 -17.23 -16.08 10.32
C GLN A 353 -16.89 -16.33 11.79
N GLN A 354 -16.60 -17.58 12.16
CA GLN A 354 -16.15 -17.94 13.51
C GLN A 354 -14.83 -17.24 13.88
N GLN A 355 -13.86 -17.18 12.97
CA GLN A 355 -12.61 -16.47 13.19
C GLN A 355 -12.81 -14.97 13.39
N GLN A 356 -13.71 -14.33 12.61
CA GLN A 356 -14.02 -12.91 12.78
C GLN A 356 -14.71 -12.66 14.13
N GLN A 357 -15.65 -13.52 14.52
CA GLN A 357 -16.33 -13.42 15.81
C GLN A 357 -15.35 -13.60 16.98
N ALA A 358 -14.43 -14.56 16.86
CA ALA A 358 -13.38 -14.77 17.85
C ALA A 358 -12.40 -13.58 17.96
N LYS A 359 -12.12 -12.87 16.87
CA LYS A 359 -11.33 -11.62 16.91
C LYS A 359 -12.07 -10.51 17.66
N LEU A 360 -13.37 -10.37 17.43
CA LEU A 360 -14.21 -9.35 18.08
C LEU A 360 -14.43 -9.64 19.57
N SER A 361 -14.49 -10.91 19.95
CA SER A 361 -14.72 -11.35 21.33
C SER A 361 -13.45 -11.34 22.20
N LYS A 362 -12.26 -11.14 21.61
CA LYS A 362 -11.03 -11.02 22.41
C LYS A 362 -11.11 -9.75 23.26
N PRO A 363 -10.95 -9.86 24.60
CA PRO A 363 -10.92 -8.68 25.45
C PRO A 363 -9.77 -7.78 24.99
N LYS A 364 -10.04 -6.49 24.88
CA LYS A 364 -9.00 -5.51 24.54
C LYS A 364 -7.86 -5.67 25.55
N ARG A 365 -6.69 -6.09 25.06
CA ARG A 365 -5.52 -6.29 25.92
C ARG A 365 -5.24 -5.01 26.68
N LYS A 366 -5.22 -5.06 28.03
CA LYS A 366 -4.90 -3.90 28.86
C LYS A 366 -3.54 -3.32 28.45
N LEU A 367 -3.48 -2.01 28.22
CA LEU A 367 -2.22 -1.37 27.87
C LEU A 367 -1.34 -1.24 29.11
N PRO A 368 0.01 -1.24 28.95
CA PRO A 368 0.93 -1.35 30.09
C PRO A 368 0.97 -0.11 31.01
N ASN A 369 0.48 1.02 30.53
CA ASN A 369 0.46 2.28 31.29
C ASN A 369 -0.95 2.83 31.39
N SER A 370 -1.23 3.54 32.49
CA SER A 370 -2.48 4.26 32.68
C SER A 370 -2.24 5.49 33.55
N GLY A 371 -3.14 6.47 33.45
CA GLY A 371 -3.14 7.66 34.28
C GLY A 371 -4.27 8.60 33.94
N MET A 372 -4.49 9.61 34.76
CA MET A 372 -5.53 10.62 34.56
C MET A 372 -5.03 11.73 33.63
N VAL A 373 -5.89 12.20 32.75
CA VAL A 373 -5.64 13.35 31.89
C VAL A 373 -5.66 14.62 32.75
N ALA A 374 -4.50 15.22 32.92
CA ALA A 374 -4.37 16.52 33.62
C ALA A 374 -4.45 17.71 32.66
N GLU A 375 -4.05 17.55 31.43
CA GLU A 375 -4.11 18.52 30.34
C GLU A 375 -4.17 17.83 29.01
N VAL A 376 -4.93 18.37 28.06
CA VAL A 376 -4.96 17.87 26.69
C VAL A 376 -4.89 19.02 25.70
N ILE A 377 -4.00 18.89 24.71
CA ILE A 377 -3.87 19.82 23.60
C ILE A 377 -4.06 19.00 22.32
N GLN A 378 -5.07 19.34 21.56
CA GLN A 378 -5.38 18.64 20.33
C GLN A 378 -4.90 19.42 19.12
N THR A 379 -4.20 18.75 18.23
CA THR A 379 -3.84 19.25 16.90
C THR A 379 -4.64 18.49 15.82
N LYS A 380 -4.38 18.78 14.57
CA LYS A 380 -4.99 18.00 13.47
C LYS A 380 -4.57 16.52 13.52
N ALA A 381 -3.35 16.22 14.02
CA ALA A 381 -2.71 14.91 13.95
C ALA A 381 -2.67 14.16 15.27
N TYR A 382 -2.37 14.86 16.34
CA TYR A 382 -2.03 14.31 17.63
C TYR A 382 -2.89 14.89 18.75
N SER A 383 -3.11 14.05 19.77
CA SER A 383 -3.45 14.51 21.10
C SER A 383 -2.18 14.52 21.94
N TYR A 384 -1.77 15.71 22.42
CA TYR A 384 -0.72 15.91 23.39
C TYR A 384 -1.37 15.93 24.75
N ILE A 385 -1.01 15.00 25.62
CA ILE A 385 -1.69 14.78 26.89
C ILE A 385 -0.67 14.80 28.02
N ARG A 386 -0.91 15.65 29.01
CA ARG A 386 -0.19 15.54 30.28
C ARG A 386 -0.96 14.58 31.18
N VAL A 387 -0.35 13.45 31.43
CA VAL A 387 -0.92 12.36 32.20
C VAL A 387 -0.37 12.41 33.62
N GLN A 388 -1.26 12.40 34.60
CA GLN A 388 -0.92 12.30 36.02
C GLN A 388 -0.97 10.84 36.45
N LYS A 389 0.12 10.40 37.08
CA LYS A 389 0.26 9.06 37.67
C LYS A 389 0.77 9.21 39.11
N GLY A 390 -0.14 9.24 40.06
CA GLY A 390 0.20 9.57 41.45
C GLY A 390 0.74 11.02 41.56
N VAL A 391 1.99 11.15 42.02
CA VAL A 391 2.67 12.45 42.16
C VAL A 391 3.49 12.86 40.92
N THR A 392 3.58 11.99 39.93
CA THR A 392 4.39 12.24 38.73
C THR A 392 3.49 12.64 37.56
N GLU A 393 3.99 13.54 36.73
CA GLU A 393 3.35 13.94 35.48
C GLU A 393 4.26 13.63 34.31
N GLN A 394 3.66 13.19 33.19
CA GLN A 394 4.36 12.85 31.98
C GLN A 394 3.58 13.32 30.77
N TRP A 395 4.26 14.00 29.85
CA TRP A 395 3.68 14.28 28.54
C TRP A 395 3.74 13.05 27.65
N ILE A 396 2.61 12.74 27.03
CA ILE A 396 2.51 11.73 25.97
C ILE A 396 1.90 12.38 24.73
N ALA A 397 2.28 11.89 23.56
CA ALA A 397 1.65 12.23 22.30
C ALA A 397 1.21 10.94 21.61
N GLY A 398 -0.02 10.90 21.15
CA GLY A 398 -0.59 9.77 20.42
C GLY A 398 -1.52 10.25 19.32
N SER A 399 -2.05 9.33 18.52
CA SER A 399 -3.03 9.67 17.49
C SER A 399 -4.19 10.45 18.08
N ARG A 400 -4.73 11.37 17.27
CA ARG A 400 -5.84 12.22 17.70
C ARG A 400 -7.06 11.38 18.12
N GLU A 401 -7.40 11.48 19.41
CA GLU A 401 -8.65 11.00 19.99
C GLU A 401 -9.21 12.07 20.93
N LEU A 402 -10.52 12.05 21.14
CA LEU A 402 -11.17 13.03 22.03
C LEU A 402 -11.00 12.57 23.47
N PHE A 403 -10.28 13.36 24.26
CA PHE A 403 -10.13 13.19 25.70
C PHE A 403 -10.50 14.48 26.40
N ASN A 404 -10.97 14.34 27.63
CA ASN A 404 -11.26 15.43 28.53
C ASN A 404 -10.32 15.40 29.76
N VAL A 405 -10.09 16.55 30.38
CA VAL A 405 -9.38 16.57 31.66
C VAL A 405 -10.21 15.78 32.68
N GLY A 406 -9.55 14.91 33.42
CA GLY A 406 -10.18 13.98 34.37
C GLY A 406 -10.46 12.59 33.80
N ASP A 407 -10.32 12.38 32.51
CA ASP A 407 -10.46 11.04 31.90
C ASP A 407 -9.34 10.11 32.40
N LEU A 408 -9.70 8.87 32.71
CA LEU A 408 -8.73 7.82 32.93
C LEU A 408 -8.39 7.17 31.60
N ILE A 409 -7.10 7.19 31.26
CA ILE A 409 -6.61 6.64 29.99
C ILE A 409 -5.61 5.53 30.21
N GLU A 410 -5.52 4.61 29.24
CA GLU A 410 -4.43 3.68 29.14
C GLU A 410 -3.67 3.87 27.83
N TYR A 411 -2.35 3.63 27.86
CA TYR A 411 -1.49 3.84 26.70
C TYR A 411 -0.36 2.83 26.63
N SER A 412 0.13 2.63 25.39
CA SER A 412 1.23 1.71 25.08
C SER A 412 2.57 2.24 25.63
N ARG A 413 3.59 1.40 25.63
CA ARG A 413 4.97 1.89 25.64
C ARG A 413 5.20 2.71 24.40
N GLY A 414 6.14 3.64 24.45
CA GLY A 414 6.43 4.54 23.35
C GLY A 414 7.89 4.98 23.31
N THR A 415 8.22 5.83 22.36
CA THR A 415 9.55 6.41 22.22
C THR A 415 9.61 7.72 23.00
N THR A 416 10.52 7.83 23.95
CA THR A 416 10.77 9.07 24.69
C THR A 416 11.66 9.99 23.88
N MET A 417 11.23 11.23 23.72
CA MET A 417 12.03 12.31 23.11
C MET A 417 12.28 13.39 24.16
N ALA A 418 13.54 13.76 24.34
CA ALA A 418 13.93 14.90 25.18
C ALA A 418 14.05 16.16 24.34
N ASN A 419 13.70 17.30 24.93
CA ASN A 419 13.74 18.62 24.28
C ASN A 419 13.01 18.64 22.92
N PHE A 420 11.85 17.99 22.87
CA PHE A 420 11.05 17.92 21.65
C PHE A 420 10.33 19.24 21.38
N HIS A 421 10.61 19.86 20.24
CA HIS A 421 9.91 21.04 19.78
C HIS A 421 8.81 20.66 18.79
N SER A 422 7.56 20.92 19.13
CA SER A 422 6.41 20.82 18.22
C SER A 422 6.23 22.15 17.49
N SER A 423 6.46 22.17 16.20
CA SER A 423 6.26 23.35 15.35
C SER A 423 4.78 23.74 15.27
N THR A 424 3.88 22.76 15.27
CA THR A 424 2.42 22.97 15.23
C THR A 424 1.91 23.70 16.48
N LEU A 425 2.49 23.40 17.65
CA LEU A 425 2.12 24.04 18.92
C LEU A 425 3.00 25.24 19.26
N ASN A 426 4.09 25.45 18.53
CA ASN A 426 5.18 26.35 18.88
C ASN A 426 5.60 26.21 20.36
N ARG A 427 5.74 24.92 20.79
CA ARG A 427 6.01 24.54 22.16
C ARG A 427 7.11 23.49 22.24
N THR A 428 8.04 23.67 23.19
CA THR A 428 9.06 22.67 23.52
C THR A 428 8.64 21.89 24.76
N PHE A 429 8.78 20.57 24.69
CA PHE A 429 8.56 19.64 25.80
C PHE A 429 9.92 19.13 26.26
N ASP A 430 10.25 19.28 27.54
CA ASP A 430 11.50 18.76 28.12
C ASP A 430 11.62 17.24 27.93
N SER A 431 10.49 16.55 28.08
CA SER A 431 10.35 15.13 27.81
C SER A 431 8.92 14.79 27.37
N ILE A 432 8.78 14.03 26.30
CA ILE A 432 7.49 13.54 25.80
C ILE A 432 7.63 12.11 25.29
N ILE A 433 6.63 11.27 25.53
CA ILE A 433 6.58 9.89 25.02
C ILE A 433 5.60 9.82 23.86
N PHE A 434 6.09 9.46 22.68
CA PHE A 434 5.23 9.16 21.53
C PHE A 434 4.71 7.75 21.66
N VAL A 435 3.40 7.65 21.91
CA VAL A 435 2.71 6.37 22.12
C VAL A 435 1.83 6.02 20.91
N GLU A 436 1.68 4.75 20.73
CA GLU A 436 0.93 4.22 19.60
C GLU A 436 -0.54 4.03 19.89
N HIS A 437 -0.79 3.38 21.01
CA HIS A 437 -2.13 3.14 21.48
C HIS A 437 -2.40 4.03 22.68
N LEU A 438 -3.48 4.70 22.59
CA LEU A 438 -3.98 5.62 23.60
C LEU A 438 -5.50 5.52 23.56
N ARG A 439 -6.16 5.23 24.67
CA ARG A 439 -7.61 5.09 24.74
C ARG A 439 -8.15 5.35 26.13
N LEU A 440 -9.43 5.64 26.21
CA LEU A 440 -10.15 5.67 27.48
C LEU A 440 -10.13 4.28 28.14
N VAL A 441 -10.05 4.25 29.45
CA VAL A 441 -10.33 3.04 30.22
C VAL A 441 -11.85 2.89 30.29
N ASP A 442 -12.37 1.80 29.74
CA ASP A 442 -13.81 1.45 29.75
C ASP A 442 -14.28 1.19 31.19
#